data_518ece248b90d658f58ad49f0c79351c
#
_entry.id   518ece248b90d658f58ad49f0c79351c
#
_cell.length_a   1.000
_cell.length_b   1.000
_cell.length_c   1.000
_cell.angle_alpha   90.00
_cell.angle_beta   90.00
_cell.angle_gamma   90.00
#
_symmetry.space_group_name_H-M   'P 1'
#
loop_
_entity.id
_entity.type
_entity.pdbx_description
1 polymer ?
#
loop_
_entity_poly.entity_id
_entity_poly.type
_entity_poly.pdbx_seq_one_letter_code
_entity_poly.pdbx_strand_id
1 'polypeptide(L)'
;MTIDEQFEKLENTVREYNPGADFKRIRESYEFAKQHHGEQRRKSGELYITHPLAVAQIVAEELHLDSESIEAALLHDVIEDTDATYDDVAKLTSPTVADLVEGVSKLTRIQYATKEDEQMENLRKMLIAMSKDIRVILIKISDRLHNMRTMEYQTPAKQKQKSLETMEIYAPIAHRLGMQRMKWELEDLSLKYLDPIGYDEIVSKLDAKRPEYDALMSRTQAQIDQRLNEMGIKHIVYGRMKHPYSIYRKMFSQNKSLDEIFDLFAFRVVVDTVSDCYNVLGVIHDLYKPILGRFKDYIGTPKPNGYQSLHTTVMGNEGIPFEVQIRTTEMHEIAEYGVAAHWKYKQNGQGAGTEGRYEWVRRLLENQEGADAELLAEETDLFGHDRILAFGEEAVEGLSAFRGEFFGVDSLFAQPRGVSLRDQRQEFRHCLPDRVDRSLVVEVEREERRIL
;
A
#
# COMPACT_ATOMS: atom_id res chain seq x y z
N MET A 1 -26.67 3.15 7.63
CA MET A 1 -26.77 1.68 7.60
C MET A 1 -26.73 1.20 9.04
N THR A 2 -27.70 0.44 9.51
CA THR A 2 -27.70 -0.15 10.84
C THR A 2 -26.61 -1.22 10.95
N ILE A 3 -26.28 -1.64 12.18
CA ILE A 3 -25.26 -2.70 12.39
C ILE A 3 -25.74 -4.02 11.78
N ASP A 4 -27.02 -4.33 11.89
CA ASP A 4 -27.59 -5.55 11.32
C ASP A 4 -27.59 -5.51 9.77
N GLU A 5 -27.85 -4.35 9.14
CA GLU A 5 -27.72 -4.18 7.68
C GLU A 5 -26.25 -4.34 7.23
N GLN A 6 -25.26 -3.92 8.05
CA GLN A 6 -23.84 -4.14 7.76
C GLN A 6 -23.49 -5.63 7.82
N PHE A 7 -24.04 -6.36 8.79
CA PHE A 7 -23.83 -7.80 8.89
C PHE A 7 -24.50 -8.55 7.72
N GLU A 8 -25.73 -8.17 7.33
CA GLU A 8 -26.38 -8.74 6.14
C GLU A 8 -25.56 -8.48 4.87
N LYS A 9 -24.95 -7.30 4.73
CA LYS A 9 -24.04 -7.01 3.64
C LYS A 9 -22.84 -7.95 3.65
N LEU A 10 -22.24 -8.22 4.80
CA LEU A 10 -21.13 -9.17 4.94
C LEU A 10 -21.55 -10.58 4.49
N GLU A 11 -22.70 -11.08 4.98
CA GLU A 11 -23.21 -12.41 4.58
C GLU A 11 -23.43 -12.49 3.06
N ASN A 12 -23.99 -11.44 2.45
CA ASN A 12 -24.23 -11.40 1.01
C ASN A 12 -22.89 -11.38 0.24
N THR A 13 -21.94 -10.58 0.67
CA THR A 13 -20.59 -10.55 0.07
C THR A 13 -19.92 -11.92 0.13
N VAL A 14 -19.94 -12.59 1.29
CA VAL A 14 -19.38 -13.94 1.43
C VAL A 14 -20.12 -14.94 0.53
N ARG A 15 -21.43 -14.83 0.42
CA ARG A 15 -22.27 -15.73 -0.41
C ARG A 15 -21.94 -15.64 -1.90
N GLU A 16 -21.54 -14.47 -2.38
CA GLU A 16 -21.19 -14.26 -3.80
C GLU A 16 -19.95 -15.06 -4.20
N TYR A 17 -18.92 -15.13 -3.36
CA TYR A 17 -17.69 -15.84 -3.70
C TYR A 17 -17.54 -17.21 -3.05
N ASN A 18 -18.22 -17.46 -1.93
CA ASN A 18 -18.20 -18.73 -1.18
C ASN A 18 -19.60 -19.13 -0.73
N PRO A 19 -20.47 -19.59 -1.65
CA PRO A 19 -21.85 -19.99 -1.31
C PRO A 19 -21.91 -21.19 -0.35
N GLY A 20 -20.83 -21.97 -0.22
CA GLY A 20 -20.70 -23.10 0.72
C GLY A 20 -20.18 -22.73 2.11
N ALA A 21 -20.04 -21.44 2.42
CA ALA A 21 -19.57 -21.00 3.73
C ALA A 21 -20.53 -21.43 4.86
N ASP A 22 -19.99 -21.62 6.07
CA ASP A 22 -20.80 -21.89 7.26
C ASP A 22 -21.40 -20.57 7.80
N PHE A 23 -22.47 -20.13 7.15
CA PHE A 23 -23.18 -18.89 7.54
C PHE A 23 -23.75 -18.95 8.96
N LYS A 24 -24.05 -20.15 9.47
CA LYS A 24 -24.50 -20.30 10.84
C LYS A 24 -23.39 -19.93 11.82
N ARG A 25 -22.19 -20.46 11.62
CA ARG A 25 -21.03 -20.14 12.48
C ARG A 25 -20.57 -18.69 12.33
N ILE A 26 -20.58 -18.12 11.13
CA ILE A 26 -20.31 -16.70 10.90
C ILE A 26 -21.28 -15.84 11.73
N ARG A 27 -22.56 -16.16 11.73
CA ARG A 27 -23.58 -15.44 12.51
C ARG A 27 -23.38 -15.63 14.03
N GLU A 28 -23.11 -16.85 14.48
CA GLU A 28 -22.80 -17.14 15.89
C GLU A 28 -21.57 -16.36 16.36
N SER A 29 -20.53 -16.25 15.54
CA SER A 29 -19.32 -15.46 15.81
C SER A 29 -19.63 -13.96 15.91
N TYR A 30 -20.47 -13.42 15.02
CA TYR A 30 -20.91 -12.04 15.08
C TYR A 30 -21.72 -11.76 16.36
N GLU A 31 -22.70 -12.59 16.71
CA GLU A 31 -23.51 -12.41 17.91
C GLU A 31 -22.66 -12.52 19.18
N PHE A 32 -21.70 -13.44 19.22
CA PHE A 32 -20.76 -13.58 20.32
C PHE A 32 -19.90 -12.30 20.49
N ALA A 33 -19.31 -11.80 19.41
CA ALA A 33 -18.55 -10.55 19.45
C ALA A 33 -19.42 -9.36 19.89
N LYS A 34 -20.65 -9.25 19.35
CA LYS A 34 -21.62 -8.22 19.71
C LYS A 34 -21.99 -8.26 21.19
N GLN A 35 -22.20 -9.45 21.74
CA GLN A 35 -22.53 -9.64 23.16
C GLN A 35 -21.35 -9.27 24.07
N HIS A 36 -20.14 -9.72 23.78
CA HIS A 36 -18.96 -9.48 24.64
C HIS A 36 -18.47 -8.04 24.58
N HIS A 37 -18.51 -7.38 23.42
CA HIS A 37 -18.22 -5.95 23.34
C HIS A 37 -19.34 -5.07 23.91
N GLY A 38 -20.59 -5.56 23.93
CA GLY A 38 -21.74 -4.90 24.55
C GLY A 38 -21.83 -3.41 24.18
N GLU A 39 -21.82 -2.55 25.21
CA GLU A 39 -21.93 -1.09 25.06
C GLU A 39 -20.58 -0.38 24.88
N GLN A 40 -19.48 -1.11 24.69
CA GLN A 40 -18.18 -0.50 24.39
C GLN A 40 -18.29 0.40 23.15
N ARG A 41 -17.59 1.57 23.20
CA ARG A 41 -17.63 2.54 22.11
C ARG A 41 -16.23 2.89 21.63
N ARG A 42 -16.14 3.09 20.32
CA ARG A 42 -14.97 3.66 19.68
C ARG A 42 -14.87 5.16 19.98
N LYS A 43 -13.72 5.78 19.67
CA LYS A 43 -13.54 7.24 19.78
C LYS A 43 -14.45 8.03 18.83
N SER A 44 -14.96 7.42 17.77
CA SER A 44 -16.01 7.98 16.91
C SER A 44 -17.37 8.11 17.61
N GLY A 45 -17.56 7.42 18.76
CA GLY A 45 -18.83 7.30 19.45
C GLY A 45 -19.69 6.10 19.02
N GLU A 46 -19.32 5.42 17.94
CA GLU A 46 -20.01 4.20 17.48
C GLU A 46 -19.78 3.01 18.42
N LEU A 47 -20.69 2.04 18.41
CA LEU A 47 -20.49 0.78 19.13
C LEU A 47 -19.26 0.04 18.60
N TYR A 48 -18.49 -0.59 19.50
CA TYR A 48 -17.22 -1.22 19.15
C TYR A 48 -17.36 -2.30 18.07
N ILE A 49 -18.47 -3.07 18.09
CA ILE A 49 -18.76 -4.14 17.13
C ILE A 49 -18.71 -3.70 15.67
N THR A 50 -18.87 -2.40 15.37
CA THR A 50 -18.72 -1.87 14.02
C THR A 50 -17.32 -2.07 13.46
N HIS A 51 -16.29 -2.14 14.33
CA HIS A 51 -14.91 -2.38 13.92
C HIS A 51 -14.65 -3.82 13.47
N PRO A 52 -14.87 -4.86 14.27
CA PRO A 52 -14.72 -6.24 13.81
C PRO A 52 -15.56 -6.55 12.56
N LEU A 53 -16.77 -5.99 12.49
CA LEU A 53 -17.65 -6.16 11.33
C LEU A 53 -17.04 -5.52 10.07
N ALA A 54 -16.47 -4.32 10.18
CA ALA A 54 -15.79 -3.67 9.07
C ALA A 54 -14.49 -4.40 8.66
N VAL A 55 -13.75 -4.95 9.62
CA VAL A 55 -12.56 -5.78 9.33
C VAL A 55 -12.96 -7.05 8.59
N ALA A 56 -14.01 -7.76 9.05
CA ALA A 56 -14.55 -8.93 8.35
C ALA A 56 -15.05 -8.58 6.94
N GLN A 57 -15.67 -7.40 6.75
CA GLN A 57 -16.09 -6.92 5.44
C GLN A 57 -14.87 -6.68 4.52
N ILE A 58 -13.78 -6.10 5.02
CA ILE A 58 -12.53 -5.94 4.25
C ILE A 58 -11.95 -7.31 3.87
N VAL A 59 -11.92 -8.27 4.80
CA VAL A 59 -11.46 -9.63 4.54
C VAL A 59 -12.31 -10.32 3.47
N ALA A 60 -13.61 -10.09 3.48
CA ALA A 60 -14.55 -10.65 2.49
C ALA A 60 -14.42 -9.97 1.11
N GLU A 61 -14.47 -8.62 1.05
CA GLU A 61 -14.49 -7.85 -0.20
C GLU A 61 -13.13 -7.80 -0.90
N GLU A 62 -12.06 -7.62 -0.10
CA GLU A 62 -10.73 -7.35 -0.65
C GLU A 62 -9.88 -8.63 -0.78
N LEU A 63 -10.14 -9.66 0.03
CA LEU A 63 -9.27 -10.84 0.09
C LEU A 63 -9.98 -12.15 -0.27
N HIS A 64 -11.32 -12.18 -0.25
CA HIS A 64 -12.14 -13.37 -0.52
C HIS A 64 -11.69 -14.61 0.27
N LEU A 65 -11.39 -14.45 1.57
CA LEU A 65 -10.89 -15.54 2.41
C LEU A 65 -12.01 -16.52 2.82
N ASP A 66 -11.61 -17.63 3.42
CA ASP A 66 -12.50 -18.69 3.88
C ASP A 66 -13.36 -18.30 5.09
N SER A 67 -14.33 -19.16 5.44
CA SER A 67 -15.27 -18.92 6.56
C SER A 67 -14.52 -18.74 7.89
N GLU A 68 -13.48 -19.54 8.16
CA GLU A 68 -12.69 -19.45 9.39
C GLU A 68 -11.98 -18.10 9.51
N SER A 69 -11.52 -17.53 8.40
CA SER A 69 -10.92 -16.18 8.36
C SER A 69 -11.95 -15.08 8.65
N ILE A 70 -13.18 -15.22 8.16
CA ILE A 70 -14.27 -14.28 8.45
C ILE A 70 -14.67 -14.37 9.93
N GLU A 71 -14.82 -15.60 10.48
CA GLU A 71 -15.06 -15.83 11.90
C GLU A 71 -13.95 -15.21 12.76
N ALA A 72 -12.68 -15.46 12.41
CA ALA A 72 -11.53 -14.89 13.12
C ALA A 72 -11.48 -13.35 13.02
N ALA A 73 -11.86 -12.76 11.88
CA ALA A 73 -11.94 -11.32 11.72
C ALA A 73 -13.06 -10.69 12.58
N LEU A 74 -14.21 -11.37 12.72
CA LEU A 74 -15.27 -10.93 13.61
C LEU A 74 -14.89 -11.01 15.10
N LEU A 75 -14.00 -11.94 15.46
CA LEU A 75 -13.61 -12.24 16.84
C LEU A 75 -12.23 -11.69 17.23
N HIS A 76 -11.50 -10.97 16.33
CA HIS A 76 -10.07 -10.70 16.49
C HIS A 76 -9.70 -9.90 17.76
N ASP A 77 -10.58 -9.02 18.23
CA ASP A 77 -10.37 -8.19 19.42
C ASP A 77 -11.06 -8.76 20.69
N VAL A 78 -11.88 -9.83 20.55
CA VAL A 78 -12.70 -10.35 21.65
C VAL A 78 -11.83 -10.82 22.83
N ILE A 79 -10.72 -11.53 22.57
CA ILE A 79 -9.79 -12.02 23.61
C ILE A 79 -8.97 -10.88 24.24
N GLU A 80 -8.70 -9.80 23.46
CA GLU A 80 -7.88 -8.69 23.94
C GLU A 80 -8.69 -7.67 24.75
N ASP A 81 -9.91 -7.34 24.30
CA ASP A 81 -10.68 -6.21 24.77
C ASP A 81 -11.90 -6.62 25.64
N THR A 82 -12.14 -7.93 25.85
CA THR A 82 -13.23 -8.45 26.67
C THR A 82 -12.78 -9.53 27.65
N ASP A 83 -13.72 -10.15 28.35
CA ASP A 83 -13.50 -11.26 29.28
C ASP A 83 -13.50 -12.64 28.60
N ALA A 84 -13.73 -12.70 27.29
CA ALA A 84 -13.72 -13.95 26.54
C ALA A 84 -12.31 -14.56 26.46
N THR A 85 -12.26 -15.88 26.56
CA THR A 85 -11.01 -16.65 26.54
C THR A 85 -10.79 -17.38 25.22
N TYR A 86 -9.56 -17.86 25.00
CA TYR A 86 -9.25 -18.76 23.89
C TYR A 86 -10.19 -19.98 23.86
N ASP A 87 -10.45 -20.58 25.02
CA ASP A 87 -11.32 -21.78 25.12
C ASP A 87 -12.76 -21.47 24.74
N ASP A 88 -13.26 -20.26 25.01
CA ASP A 88 -14.60 -19.86 24.63
C ASP A 88 -14.70 -19.71 23.11
N VAL A 89 -13.73 -19.08 22.48
CA VAL A 89 -13.64 -18.98 21.01
C VAL A 89 -13.50 -20.37 20.35
N ALA A 90 -12.63 -21.23 20.90
CA ALA A 90 -12.42 -22.57 20.36
C ALA A 90 -13.66 -23.47 20.45
N LYS A 91 -14.48 -23.31 21.52
CA LYS A 91 -15.75 -24.03 21.68
C LYS A 91 -16.85 -23.50 20.74
N LEU A 92 -16.89 -22.18 20.54
CA LEU A 92 -17.85 -21.54 19.65
C LEU A 92 -17.61 -21.93 18.18
N THR A 93 -16.35 -21.92 17.77
CA THR A 93 -15.93 -22.05 16.37
C THR A 93 -15.08 -23.32 16.13
N SER A 94 -13.76 -23.16 16.18
CA SER A 94 -12.77 -24.26 16.08
C SER A 94 -11.45 -23.85 16.74
N PRO A 95 -10.56 -24.80 17.08
CA PRO A 95 -9.20 -24.49 17.51
C PRO A 95 -8.45 -23.65 16.48
N THR A 96 -8.66 -23.87 15.19
CA THR A 96 -8.03 -23.08 14.12
C THR A 96 -8.42 -21.61 14.20
N VAL A 97 -9.72 -21.30 14.37
CA VAL A 97 -10.19 -19.91 14.51
C VAL A 97 -9.63 -19.27 15.78
N ALA A 98 -9.62 -20.02 16.91
CA ALA A 98 -9.06 -19.52 18.16
C ALA A 98 -7.53 -19.24 18.04
N ASP A 99 -6.78 -20.09 17.32
CA ASP A 99 -5.36 -19.86 17.01
C ASP A 99 -5.15 -18.62 16.15
N LEU A 100 -6.01 -18.37 15.16
CA LEU A 100 -5.97 -17.16 14.34
C LEU A 100 -6.22 -15.90 15.20
N VAL A 101 -7.27 -15.90 16.02
CA VAL A 101 -7.61 -14.79 16.92
C VAL A 101 -6.49 -14.52 17.92
N GLU A 102 -5.96 -15.56 18.56
CA GLU A 102 -4.81 -15.41 19.47
C GLU A 102 -3.56 -14.91 18.75
N GLY A 103 -3.32 -15.37 17.52
CA GLY A 103 -2.22 -14.90 16.68
C GLY A 103 -2.30 -13.40 16.39
N VAL A 104 -3.48 -12.89 16.03
CA VAL A 104 -3.71 -11.47 15.77
C VAL A 104 -3.48 -10.64 17.04
N SER A 105 -3.99 -11.09 18.21
CA SER A 105 -3.85 -10.41 19.51
C SER A 105 -2.37 -10.37 20.00
N LYS A 106 -1.61 -11.46 19.81
CA LYS A 106 -0.20 -11.53 20.24
C LYS A 106 0.72 -10.58 19.50
N LEU A 107 0.36 -10.15 18.29
CA LEU A 107 1.12 -9.16 17.53
C LEU A 107 1.04 -7.74 18.13
N THR A 108 0.09 -7.50 19.04
CA THR A 108 -0.20 -6.17 19.61
C THR A 108 0.48 -5.93 20.98
N ARG A 109 0.85 -6.96 21.74
CA ARG A 109 1.11 -6.91 23.21
C ARG A 109 2.55 -6.73 23.67
N ILE A 110 3.42 -5.95 23.03
CA ILE A 110 4.80 -5.88 23.51
C ILE A 110 5.23 -4.47 23.87
N GLN A 111 5.82 -4.32 25.08
CA GLN A 111 6.51 -3.12 25.56
C GLN A 111 8.00 -3.24 25.28
N TYR A 112 8.62 -2.20 24.73
CA TYR A 112 10.03 -2.18 24.33
C TYR A 112 10.83 -1.07 24.99
N ALA A 113 12.15 -1.24 25.05
CA ALA A 113 13.07 -0.29 25.64
C ALA A 113 13.47 0.84 24.68
N THR A 114 13.52 0.56 23.36
CA THR A 114 13.79 1.57 22.31
C THR A 114 12.85 1.39 21.11
N LYS A 115 12.66 2.47 20.31
CA LYS A 115 11.82 2.42 19.10
C LYS A 115 12.37 1.49 18.02
N GLU A 116 13.67 1.42 17.86
CA GLU A 116 14.35 0.58 16.86
C GLU A 116 14.25 -0.90 17.21
N ASP A 117 14.44 -1.26 18.50
CA ASP A 117 14.22 -2.63 18.99
C ASP A 117 12.74 -3.05 18.84
N GLU A 118 11.80 -2.11 19.04
CA GLU A 118 10.37 -2.32 18.86
C GLU A 118 10.04 -2.70 17.40
N GLN A 119 10.58 -1.99 16.43
CA GLN A 119 10.32 -2.22 15.00
C GLN A 119 10.87 -3.57 14.53
N MET A 120 12.12 -3.88 14.86
CA MET A 120 12.77 -5.14 14.49
C MET A 120 12.04 -6.35 15.09
N GLU A 121 11.67 -6.28 16.35
CA GLU A 121 10.99 -7.38 17.04
C GLU A 121 9.53 -7.53 16.60
N ASN A 122 8.83 -6.44 16.30
CA ASN A 122 7.49 -6.47 15.69
C ASN A 122 7.53 -7.16 14.33
N LEU A 123 8.49 -6.80 13.47
CA LEU A 123 8.67 -7.45 12.18
C LEU A 123 8.97 -8.95 12.37
N ARG A 124 9.90 -9.30 13.26
CA ARG A 124 10.23 -10.71 13.56
C ARG A 124 9.03 -11.53 14.02
N LYS A 125 8.17 -10.96 14.89
CA LYS A 125 6.95 -11.65 15.37
C LYS A 125 5.90 -11.79 14.30
N MET A 126 5.73 -10.80 13.47
CA MET A 126 4.86 -10.90 12.29
C MET A 126 5.35 -12.03 11.38
N LEU A 127 6.65 -12.15 11.16
CA LEU A 127 7.25 -13.23 10.37
C LEU A 127 7.03 -14.61 11.03
N ILE A 128 7.18 -14.71 12.34
CA ILE A 128 6.91 -15.97 13.08
C ILE A 128 5.42 -16.33 13.03
N ALA A 129 4.51 -15.36 13.18
CA ALA A 129 3.07 -15.58 13.05
C ALA A 129 2.71 -16.05 11.63
N MET A 130 3.27 -15.39 10.60
CA MET A 130 3.11 -15.79 9.18
C MET A 130 3.60 -17.21 8.91
N SER A 131 4.65 -17.68 9.60
CA SER A 131 5.16 -19.04 9.45
C SER A 131 4.21 -20.12 9.97
N LYS A 132 3.31 -19.76 10.90
CA LYS A 132 2.26 -20.64 11.42
C LYS A 132 1.02 -20.62 10.54
N ASP A 133 0.44 -19.48 10.31
CA ASP A 133 -0.70 -19.28 9.42
C ASP A 133 -0.71 -17.83 8.87
N ILE A 134 -0.60 -17.72 7.56
CA ILE A 134 -0.56 -16.42 6.88
C ILE A 134 -1.85 -15.61 7.07
N ARG A 135 -2.99 -16.26 7.36
CA ARG A 135 -4.27 -15.59 7.60
C ARG A 135 -4.20 -14.60 8.76
N VAL A 136 -3.34 -14.86 9.75
CA VAL A 136 -3.12 -13.94 10.88
C VAL A 136 -2.69 -12.55 10.39
N ILE A 137 -1.71 -12.49 9.49
CA ILE A 137 -1.24 -11.20 8.97
C ILE A 137 -2.22 -10.55 8.01
N LEU A 138 -2.96 -11.35 7.23
CA LEU A 138 -3.99 -10.84 6.32
C LEU A 138 -5.12 -10.14 7.12
N ILE A 139 -5.57 -10.75 8.22
CA ILE A 139 -6.54 -10.16 9.13
C ILE A 139 -5.95 -8.90 9.80
N LYS A 140 -4.67 -8.95 10.24
CA LYS A 140 -4.02 -7.81 10.88
C LYS A 140 -3.81 -6.61 9.95
N ILE A 141 -3.50 -6.85 8.66
CA ILE A 141 -3.45 -5.77 7.65
C ILE A 141 -4.85 -5.17 7.44
N SER A 142 -5.90 -6.00 7.43
CA SER A 142 -7.29 -5.55 7.30
C SER A 142 -7.74 -4.72 8.52
N ASP A 143 -7.36 -5.13 9.73
CA ASP A 143 -7.54 -4.36 10.97
C ASP A 143 -6.83 -3.01 10.86
N ARG A 144 -5.55 -3.00 10.47
CA ARG A 144 -4.78 -1.77 10.28
C ARG A 144 -5.41 -0.85 9.25
N LEU A 145 -5.88 -1.38 8.14
CA LEU A 145 -6.54 -0.59 7.09
C LEU A 145 -7.81 0.07 7.61
N HIS A 146 -8.66 -0.66 8.34
CA HIS A 146 -9.85 -0.07 8.94
C HIS A 146 -9.50 0.99 9.99
N ASN A 147 -8.48 0.75 10.82
CA ASN A 147 -7.99 1.74 11.78
C ASN A 147 -7.46 3.00 11.09
N MET A 148 -6.78 2.89 9.95
CA MET A 148 -6.32 4.03 9.16
C MET A 148 -7.49 4.79 8.51
N ARG A 149 -8.52 4.10 8.02
CA ARG A 149 -9.75 4.72 7.47
C ARG A 149 -10.51 5.55 8.50
N THR A 150 -10.37 5.22 9.80
CA THR A 150 -11.05 5.90 10.92
C THR A 150 -10.09 6.72 11.79
N MET A 151 -8.90 7.06 11.26
CA MET A 151 -7.84 7.72 12.02
C MET A 151 -8.17 9.16 12.40
N GLU A 152 -9.12 9.80 11.74
CA GLU A 152 -9.57 11.17 12.01
C GLU A 152 -10.09 11.38 13.44
N TYR A 153 -10.62 10.33 14.08
CA TYR A 153 -11.10 10.37 15.47
C TYR A 153 -9.99 10.22 16.51
N GLN A 154 -8.74 10.04 16.11
CA GLN A 154 -7.61 9.91 17.02
C GLN A 154 -6.94 11.28 17.29
N THR A 155 -6.17 11.34 18.39
CA THR A 155 -5.37 12.55 18.67
C THR A 155 -4.23 12.72 17.65
N PRO A 156 -3.78 13.96 17.35
CA PRO A 156 -2.72 14.20 16.38
C PRO A 156 -1.45 13.39 16.63
N ALA A 157 -1.04 13.22 17.90
CA ALA A 157 0.11 12.40 18.27
C ALA A 157 -0.08 10.92 17.86
N LYS A 158 -1.27 10.35 18.13
CA LYS A 158 -1.60 8.97 17.70
C LYS A 158 -1.74 8.85 16.19
N GLN A 159 -2.28 9.86 15.51
CA GLN A 159 -2.36 9.90 14.05
C GLN A 159 -0.96 9.77 13.44
N LYS A 160 0.00 10.60 13.86
CA LYS A 160 1.39 10.54 13.38
C LYS A 160 2.05 9.20 13.71
N GLN A 161 1.96 8.75 14.97
CA GLN A 161 2.57 7.49 15.41
C GLN A 161 2.05 6.29 14.61
N LYS A 162 0.72 6.16 14.46
CA LYS A 162 0.12 5.03 13.76
C LYS A 162 0.32 5.09 12.24
N SER A 163 0.40 6.28 11.66
CA SER A 163 0.73 6.46 10.26
C SER A 163 2.19 6.09 9.97
N LEU A 164 3.12 6.47 10.84
CA LEU A 164 4.53 6.08 10.71
C LEU A 164 4.69 4.56 10.82
N GLU A 165 4.12 3.93 11.86
CA GLU A 165 4.11 2.47 12.00
C GLU A 165 3.50 1.77 10.77
N THR A 166 2.47 2.35 10.17
CA THR A 166 1.84 1.81 8.96
C THR A 166 2.76 1.89 7.75
N MET A 167 3.46 2.99 7.56
CA MET A 167 4.42 3.17 6.47
C MET A 167 5.66 2.28 6.59
N GLU A 168 6.17 2.13 7.81
CA GLU A 168 7.43 1.40 8.06
C GLU A 168 7.23 -0.12 8.12
N ILE A 169 6.05 -0.60 8.53
CA ILE A 169 5.80 -2.02 8.78
C ILE A 169 4.71 -2.59 7.87
N TYR A 170 3.50 -2.05 7.94
CA TYR A 170 2.33 -2.69 7.30
C TYR A 170 2.30 -2.52 5.77
N ALA A 171 2.62 -1.35 5.26
CA ALA A 171 2.66 -1.11 3.82
C ALA A 171 3.78 -1.94 3.12
N PRO A 172 5.01 -2.05 3.65
CA PRO A 172 6.03 -2.97 3.15
C PRO A 172 5.62 -4.44 3.20
N ILE A 173 4.97 -4.90 4.27
CA ILE A 173 4.48 -6.29 4.35
C ILE A 173 3.39 -6.52 3.29
N ALA A 174 2.41 -5.61 3.16
CA ALA A 174 1.39 -5.69 2.11
C ALA A 174 2.02 -5.73 0.70
N HIS A 175 3.09 -4.95 0.46
CA HIS A 175 3.85 -4.99 -0.79
C HIS A 175 4.51 -6.34 -1.04
N ARG A 176 5.20 -6.90 -0.04
CA ARG A 176 5.84 -8.22 -0.14
C ARG A 176 4.84 -9.34 -0.38
N LEU A 177 3.66 -9.23 0.23
CA LEU A 177 2.56 -10.17 0.02
C LEU A 177 1.80 -9.96 -1.31
N GLY A 178 2.21 -8.98 -2.13
CA GLY A 178 1.59 -8.67 -3.41
C GLY A 178 0.23 -7.95 -3.30
N MET A 179 -0.20 -7.54 -2.11
CA MET A 179 -1.50 -6.89 -1.83
C MET A 179 -1.46 -5.41 -2.22
N GLN A 180 -1.31 -5.13 -3.52
CA GLN A 180 -1.03 -3.77 -4.01
C GLN A 180 -2.13 -2.77 -3.68
N ARG A 181 -3.40 -3.19 -3.74
CA ARG A 181 -4.55 -2.32 -3.45
C ARG A 181 -4.51 -1.82 -2.00
N MET A 182 -4.35 -2.74 -1.04
CA MET A 182 -4.27 -2.38 0.38
C MET A 182 -3.01 -1.56 0.68
N LYS A 183 -1.86 -1.92 0.07
CA LYS A 183 -0.62 -1.15 0.19
C LYS A 183 -0.83 0.32 -0.18
N TRP A 184 -1.37 0.59 -1.36
CA TRP A 184 -1.57 1.98 -1.82
C TRP A 184 -2.51 2.76 -0.91
N GLU A 185 -3.59 2.15 -0.45
CA GLU A 185 -4.53 2.81 0.44
C GLU A 185 -3.90 3.10 1.81
N LEU A 186 -3.12 2.16 2.36
CA LEU A 186 -2.36 2.37 3.60
C LEU A 186 -1.35 3.52 3.45
N GLU A 187 -0.62 3.58 2.33
CA GLU A 187 0.33 4.65 2.03
C GLU A 187 -0.36 6.02 1.89
N ASP A 188 -1.46 6.11 1.14
CA ASP A 188 -2.21 7.36 0.92
C ASP A 188 -2.82 7.87 2.23
N LEU A 189 -3.45 6.98 3.02
CA LEU A 189 -4.01 7.33 4.32
C LEU A 189 -2.94 7.77 5.32
N SER A 190 -1.76 7.16 5.28
CA SER A 190 -0.64 7.54 6.14
C SER A 190 -0.07 8.89 5.75
N LEU A 191 0.13 9.17 4.46
CA LEU A 191 0.62 10.45 3.98
C LEU A 191 -0.26 11.61 4.45
N LYS A 192 -1.58 11.43 4.44
CA LYS A 192 -2.55 12.43 4.89
C LYS A 192 -2.26 12.95 6.30
N TYR A 193 -1.70 12.13 7.20
CA TYR A 193 -1.40 12.50 8.59
C TYR A 193 0.08 12.78 8.84
N LEU A 194 1.00 12.27 7.99
CA LEU A 194 2.43 12.52 8.10
C LEU A 194 2.84 13.85 7.47
N ASP A 195 2.33 14.16 6.28
CA ASP A 195 2.49 15.46 5.61
C ASP A 195 1.14 15.92 5.02
N PRO A 196 0.25 16.50 5.85
CA PRO A 196 -1.05 16.99 5.40
C PRO A 196 -0.93 18.05 4.29
N ILE A 197 0.08 18.92 4.37
CA ILE A 197 0.28 20.01 3.42
C ILE A 197 0.64 19.44 2.04
N GLY A 198 1.62 18.54 1.98
CA GLY A 198 2.02 17.88 0.73
C GLY A 198 0.90 17.00 0.15
N TYR A 199 0.14 16.31 1.01
CA TYR A 199 -1.03 15.54 0.59
C TYR A 199 -2.11 16.44 -0.04
N ASP A 200 -2.52 17.50 0.65
CA ASP A 200 -3.58 18.41 0.20
C ASP A 200 -3.16 19.16 -1.07
N GLU A 201 -1.90 19.55 -1.22
CA GLU A 201 -1.39 20.17 -2.44
C GLU A 201 -1.53 19.23 -3.64
N ILE A 202 -1.15 17.96 -3.50
CA ILE A 202 -1.25 16.97 -4.58
C ILE A 202 -2.71 16.71 -4.92
N VAL A 203 -3.56 16.44 -3.92
CA VAL A 203 -4.97 16.14 -4.13
C VAL A 203 -5.69 17.32 -4.77
N SER A 204 -5.49 18.54 -4.28
CA SER A 204 -6.11 19.75 -4.84
C SER A 204 -5.71 19.97 -6.30
N LYS A 205 -4.43 19.79 -6.65
CA LYS A 205 -3.96 19.90 -8.04
C LYS A 205 -4.54 18.82 -8.94
N LEU A 206 -4.64 17.58 -8.45
CA LEU A 206 -5.25 16.47 -9.19
C LEU A 206 -6.74 16.72 -9.42
N ASP A 207 -7.46 17.17 -8.40
CA ASP A 207 -8.90 17.45 -8.48
C ASP A 207 -9.19 18.62 -9.43
N ALA A 208 -8.36 19.65 -9.43
CA ALA A 208 -8.51 20.78 -10.36
C ALA A 208 -8.39 20.35 -11.83
N LYS A 209 -7.53 19.38 -12.14
CA LYS A 209 -7.32 18.85 -13.49
C LYS A 209 -8.15 17.59 -13.80
N ARG A 210 -8.92 17.08 -12.84
CA ARG A 210 -9.71 15.84 -12.96
C ARG A 210 -10.59 15.78 -14.20
N PRO A 211 -11.40 16.82 -14.55
CA PRO A 211 -12.26 16.75 -15.74
C PRO A 211 -11.47 16.58 -17.05
N GLU A 212 -10.32 17.25 -17.16
CA GLU A 212 -9.43 17.14 -18.31
C GLU A 212 -8.84 15.74 -18.41
N TYR A 213 -8.39 15.21 -17.27
CA TYR A 213 -7.80 13.88 -17.16
C TYR A 213 -8.82 12.76 -17.43
N ASP A 214 -10.04 12.87 -16.91
CA ASP A 214 -11.11 11.90 -17.17
C ASP A 214 -11.50 11.88 -18.65
N ALA A 215 -11.56 13.04 -19.30
CA ALA A 215 -11.82 13.13 -20.73
C ALA A 215 -10.70 12.51 -21.56
N LEU A 216 -9.44 12.74 -21.20
CA LEU A 216 -8.28 12.13 -21.85
C LEU A 216 -8.28 10.59 -21.69
N MET A 217 -8.50 10.12 -20.46
CA MET A 217 -8.57 8.69 -20.16
C MET A 217 -9.69 7.99 -20.94
N SER A 218 -10.88 8.58 -20.96
CA SER A 218 -12.03 8.02 -21.69
C SER A 218 -11.77 7.93 -23.19
N ARG A 219 -11.16 8.94 -23.81
CA ARG A 219 -10.80 8.93 -25.24
C ARG A 219 -9.75 7.87 -25.54
N THR A 220 -8.68 7.80 -24.75
CA THR A 220 -7.60 6.82 -24.92
C THR A 220 -8.12 5.40 -24.73
N GLN A 221 -8.95 5.17 -23.71
CA GLN A 221 -9.59 3.88 -23.47
C GLN A 221 -10.44 3.46 -24.67
N ALA A 222 -11.29 4.35 -25.20
CA ALA A 222 -12.13 4.06 -26.34
C ALA A 222 -11.32 3.71 -27.61
N GLN A 223 -10.18 4.38 -27.85
CA GLN A 223 -9.28 4.06 -28.97
C GLN A 223 -8.65 2.67 -28.81
N ILE A 224 -8.19 2.32 -27.60
CA ILE A 224 -7.63 0.99 -27.31
C ILE A 224 -8.71 -0.07 -27.48
N ASP A 225 -9.90 0.11 -26.88
CA ASP A 225 -11.04 -0.81 -26.98
C ASP A 225 -11.45 -1.05 -28.43
N GLN A 226 -11.58 0.02 -29.22
CA GLN A 226 -11.93 -0.09 -30.64
C GLN A 226 -10.92 -0.94 -31.38
N ARG A 227 -9.63 -0.67 -31.23
CA ARG A 227 -8.57 -1.36 -31.98
C ARG A 227 -8.46 -2.84 -31.60
N LEU A 228 -8.60 -3.15 -30.30
CA LEU A 228 -8.59 -4.54 -29.83
C LEU A 228 -9.83 -5.32 -30.28
N ASN A 229 -11.00 -4.68 -30.33
CA ASN A 229 -12.23 -5.28 -30.88
C ASN A 229 -12.09 -5.58 -32.37
N GLU A 230 -11.49 -4.67 -33.17
CA GLU A 230 -11.20 -4.89 -34.61
C GLU A 230 -10.32 -6.14 -34.84
N MET A 231 -9.42 -6.43 -33.89
CA MET A 231 -8.55 -7.61 -33.92
C MET A 231 -9.20 -8.86 -33.31
N GLY A 232 -10.40 -8.77 -32.78
CA GLY A 232 -11.11 -9.88 -32.14
C GLY A 232 -10.49 -10.35 -30.82
N ILE A 233 -9.69 -9.53 -30.16
CA ILE A 233 -9.07 -9.86 -28.88
C ILE A 233 -10.08 -9.56 -27.77
N LYS A 234 -10.46 -10.59 -26.99
CA LYS A 234 -11.27 -10.40 -25.79
C LYS A 234 -10.45 -9.72 -24.70
N HIS A 235 -10.93 -8.59 -24.20
CA HIS A 235 -10.17 -7.74 -23.28
C HIS A 235 -11.07 -6.93 -22.36
N ILE A 236 -10.47 -6.39 -21.29
CA ILE A 236 -11.04 -5.34 -20.43
C ILE A 236 -9.96 -4.28 -20.27
N VAL A 237 -10.32 -3.01 -20.50
CA VAL A 237 -9.40 -1.88 -20.33
C VAL A 237 -9.85 -1.05 -19.11
N TYR A 238 -8.91 -0.79 -18.22
CA TYR A 238 -9.09 0.10 -17.07
C TYR A 238 -8.13 1.27 -17.18
N GLY A 239 -8.64 2.50 -17.16
CA GLY A 239 -7.85 3.69 -16.91
C GLY A 239 -7.76 3.96 -15.41
N ARG A 240 -6.61 4.37 -14.91
CA ARG A 240 -6.44 4.79 -13.52
C ARG A 240 -5.45 5.93 -13.39
N MET A 241 -5.70 6.82 -12.43
CA MET A 241 -4.71 7.77 -11.95
C MET A 241 -3.79 7.13 -10.92
N LYS A 242 -2.55 7.60 -10.83
CA LYS A 242 -1.63 7.19 -9.77
C LYS A 242 -2.10 7.70 -8.41
N HIS A 243 -1.78 6.94 -7.40
CA HIS A 243 -2.07 7.25 -6.01
C HIS A 243 -1.26 8.46 -5.52
N PRO A 244 -1.83 9.32 -4.66
CA PRO A 244 -1.17 10.49 -4.10
C PRO A 244 0.22 10.23 -3.55
N TYR A 245 0.41 9.18 -2.74
CA TYR A 245 1.72 8.82 -2.20
C TYR A 245 2.74 8.46 -3.29
N SER A 246 2.32 7.74 -4.34
CA SER A 246 3.22 7.41 -5.45
C SER A 246 3.69 8.64 -6.22
N ILE A 247 2.85 9.67 -6.30
CA ILE A 247 3.18 10.98 -6.87
C ILE A 247 4.10 11.73 -5.92
N TYR A 248 3.74 11.84 -4.64
CA TYR A 248 4.52 12.46 -3.58
C TYR A 248 5.97 11.95 -3.57
N ARG A 249 6.14 10.62 -3.52
CA ARG A 249 7.45 10.00 -3.54
C ARG A 249 8.27 10.38 -4.77
N LYS A 250 7.67 10.42 -5.96
CA LYS A 250 8.37 10.83 -7.19
C LYS A 250 8.76 12.31 -7.18
N MET A 251 7.91 13.18 -6.65
CA MET A 251 8.23 14.60 -6.51
C MET A 251 9.47 14.78 -5.65
N PHE A 252 9.53 14.10 -4.50
CA PHE A 252 10.66 14.22 -3.58
C PHE A 252 11.92 13.47 -4.06
N SER A 253 11.82 12.20 -4.50
CA SER A 253 12.98 11.41 -4.91
C SER A 253 13.64 11.89 -6.20
N GLN A 254 12.89 12.56 -7.08
CA GLN A 254 13.39 13.07 -8.37
C GLN A 254 13.45 14.59 -8.41
N ASN A 255 13.15 15.27 -7.31
CA ASN A 255 13.07 16.73 -7.22
C ASN A 255 12.28 17.36 -8.38
N LYS A 256 11.07 16.80 -8.66
CA LYS A 256 10.18 17.21 -9.75
C LYS A 256 8.93 17.87 -9.22
N SER A 257 8.44 18.85 -9.95
CA SER A 257 7.09 19.36 -9.76
C SER A 257 6.03 18.36 -10.28
N LEU A 258 4.78 18.51 -9.86
CA LEU A 258 3.69 17.66 -10.34
C LEU A 258 3.56 17.68 -11.87
N ASP A 259 3.75 18.85 -12.50
CA ASP A 259 3.66 19.03 -13.96
C ASP A 259 4.80 18.33 -14.73
N GLU A 260 5.89 17.97 -14.06
CA GLU A 260 7.02 17.22 -14.64
C GLU A 260 6.89 15.71 -14.43
N ILE A 261 5.82 15.24 -13.76
CA ILE A 261 5.54 13.82 -13.59
C ILE A 261 4.70 13.35 -14.78
N PHE A 262 5.37 12.77 -15.76
CA PHE A 262 4.77 12.35 -17.03
C PHE A 262 3.92 11.09 -16.96
N ASP A 263 3.94 10.32 -15.89
CA ASP A 263 3.24 9.05 -15.76
C ASP A 263 2.09 9.09 -14.73
N LEU A 264 1.33 10.18 -14.73
CA LEU A 264 0.15 10.33 -13.86
C LEU A 264 -0.96 9.35 -14.19
N PHE A 265 -0.99 8.85 -15.43
CA PHE A 265 -1.99 7.92 -15.92
C PHE A 265 -1.37 6.57 -16.22
N ALA A 266 -2.13 5.55 -15.96
CA ALA A 266 -1.83 4.20 -16.40
C ALA A 266 -3.10 3.55 -16.96
N PHE A 267 -2.96 2.82 -18.05
CA PHE A 267 -3.99 1.92 -18.53
C PHE A 267 -3.62 0.49 -18.20
N ARG A 268 -4.61 -0.28 -17.87
CA ARG A 268 -4.46 -1.71 -17.64
C ARG A 268 -5.33 -2.44 -18.65
N VAL A 269 -4.71 -3.32 -19.41
CA VAL A 269 -5.40 -4.18 -20.37
C VAL A 269 -5.31 -5.61 -19.84
N VAL A 270 -6.46 -6.20 -19.56
CA VAL A 270 -6.59 -7.58 -19.08
C VAL A 270 -7.13 -8.43 -20.21
N VAL A 271 -6.48 -9.56 -20.49
CA VAL A 271 -6.79 -10.50 -21.56
C VAL A 271 -6.83 -11.93 -21.03
N ASP A 272 -7.26 -12.89 -21.85
CA ASP A 272 -7.41 -14.29 -21.43
C ASP A 272 -6.08 -15.07 -21.50
N THR A 273 -5.19 -14.78 -22.46
CA THR A 273 -3.97 -15.56 -22.69
C THR A 273 -2.68 -14.74 -22.71
N VAL A 274 -1.55 -15.41 -22.43
CA VAL A 274 -0.21 -14.79 -22.53
C VAL A 274 0.08 -14.33 -23.95
N SER A 275 -0.32 -15.10 -24.97
CA SER A 275 -0.16 -14.71 -26.38
C SER A 275 -0.89 -13.42 -26.69
N ASP A 276 -2.09 -13.23 -26.13
CA ASP A 276 -2.85 -11.99 -26.31
C ASP A 276 -2.18 -10.81 -25.61
N CYS A 277 -1.46 -11.02 -24.50
CA CYS A 277 -0.67 -9.95 -23.88
C CYS A 277 0.36 -9.37 -24.87
N TYR A 278 1.09 -10.20 -25.60
CA TYR A 278 2.06 -9.74 -26.61
C TYR A 278 1.40 -9.17 -27.88
N ASN A 279 0.23 -9.71 -28.29
CA ASN A 279 -0.57 -9.14 -29.37
C ASN A 279 -1.03 -7.72 -29.01
N VAL A 280 -1.55 -7.51 -27.79
CA VAL A 280 -1.95 -6.19 -27.28
C VAL A 280 -0.77 -5.24 -27.25
N LEU A 281 0.42 -5.69 -26.84
CA LEU A 281 1.63 -4.85 -26.86
C LEU A 281 1.91 -4.31 -28.27
N GLY A 282 1.79 -5.17 -29.30
CA GLY A 282 1.93 -4.78 -30.69
C GLY A 282 0.89 -3.72 -31.09
N VAL A 283 -0.37 -3.91 -30.70
CA VAL A 283 -1.45 -2.94 -30.96
C VAL A 283 -1.18 -1.59 -30.29
N ILE A 284 -0.74 -1.59 -29.04
CA ILE A 284 -0.42 -0.36 -28.31
C ILE A 284 0.73 0.39 -28.98
N HIS A 285 1.76 -0.32 -29.46
CA HIS A 285 2.89 0.30 -30.17
C HIS A 285 2.56 0.74 -31.61
N ASP A 286 1.51 0.18 -32.24
CA ASP A 286 0.95 0.67 -33.48
C ASP A 286 0.15 1.97 -33.30
N LEU A 287 -0.66 2.04 -32.22
CA LEU A 287 -1.46 3.22 -31.88
C LEU A 287 -0.62 4.39 -31.35
N TYR A 288 0.40 4.10 -30.56
CA TYR A 288 1.15 5.10 -29.80
C TYR A 288 2.65 4.83 -29.88
N LYS A 289 3.44 5.89 -30.00
CA LYS A 289 4.90 5.76 -30.08
C LYS A 289 5.51 5.37 -28.73
N PRO A 290 6.21 4.22 -28.60
CA PRO A 290 6.83 3.82 -27.35
C PRO A 290 8.02 4.72 -26.98
N ILE A 291 8.20 4.95 -25.69
CA ILE A 291 9.35 5.68 -25.13
C ILE A 291 10.48 4.68 -24.87
N LEU A 292 11.65 4.95 -25.47
CA LEU A 292 12.82 4.09 -25.36
C LEU A 292 13.24 3.88 -23.90
N GLY A 293 13.62 2.63 -23.56
CA GLY A 293 14.07 2.26 -22.21
C GLY A 293 12.95 2.15 -21.15
N ARG A 294 11.67 2.30 -21.55
CA ARG A 294 10.53 2.23 -20.66
C ARG A 294 9.67 0.96 -20.81
N PHE A 295 10.13 0.01 -21.59
CA PHE A 295 9.52 -1.31 -21.70
C PHE A 295 10.10 -2.27 -20.66
N LYS A 296 9.23 -3.04 -19.98
CA LYS A 296 9.62 -4.08 -19.02
C LYS A 296 8.73 -5.31 -19.22
N ASP A 297 9.35 -6.45 -19.37
CA ASP A 297 8.67 -7.74 -19.48
C ASP A 297 8.76 -8.51 -18.17
N TYR A 298 7.75 -8.35 -17.32
CA TYR A 298 7.59 -9.12 -16.09
C TYR A 298 6.76 -10.40 -16.28
N ILE A 299 6.34 -10.74 -17.51
CA ILE A 299 5.75 -12.05 -17.83
C ILE A 299 6.89 -13.05 -18.01
N GLY A 300 7.88 -12.71 -18.85
CA GLY A 300 9.07 -13.52 -19.09
C GLY A 300 10.01 -13.60 -17.89
N THR A 301 10.08 -12.51 -17.09
CA THR A 301 10.92 -12.44 -15.87
C THR A 301 10.07 -11.91 -14.71
N PRO A 302 9.32 -12.79 -14.02
CA PRO A 302 8.46 -12.38 -12.90
C PRO A 302 9.25 -11.75 -11.74
N LYS A 303 8.61 -10.80 -11.02
CA LYS A 303 9.21 -10.25 -9.81
C LYS A 303 9.24 -11.29 -8.67
N PRO A 304 10.12 -11.11 -7.66
CA PRO A 304 10.21 -12.05 -6.53
C PRO A 304 8.88 -12.30 -5.80
N ASN A 305 7.98 -11.33 -5.76
CA ASN A 305 6.64 -11.45 -5.19
C ASN A 305 5.59 -12.08 -6.13
N GLY A 306 6.01 -12.69 -7.24
CA GLY A 306 5.12 -13.34 -8.21
C GLY A 306 4.38 -12.38 -9.14
N TYR A 307 4.65 -11.07 -9.10
CA TYR A 307 4.02 -10.11 -10.00
C TYR A 307 4.43 -10.33 -11.45
N GLN A 308 3.45 -10.42 -12.36
CA GLN A 308 3.63 -10.56 -13.79
C GLN A 308 2.79 -9.53 -14.56
N SER A 309 3.38 -8.86 -15.53
CA SER A 309 2.74 -7.93 -16.47
C SER A 309 3.73 -7.47 -17.53
N LEU A 310 3.28 -7.12 -18.72
CA LEU A 310 4.08 -6.27 -19.61
C LEU A 310 3.83 -4.81 -19.24
N HIS A 311 4.88 -4.02 -19.16
CA HIS A 311 4.81 -2.58 -18.93
C HIS A 311 5.43 -1.86 -20.11
N THR A 312 4.70 -0.93 -20.69
CA THR A 312 5.24 -0.03 -21.71
C THR A 312 4.76 1.39 -21.44
N THR A 313 5.65 2.36 -21.62
CA THR A 313 5.27 3.78 -21.58
C THR A 313 5.27 4.30 -23.00
N VAL A 314 4.18 4.92 -23.38
CA VAL A 314 3.97 5.43 -24.74
C VAL A 314 3.60 6.91 -24.70
N MET A 315 3.83 7.60 -25.84
CA MET A 315 3.45 9.00 -26.03
C MET A 315 2.02 9.06 -26.58
N GLY A 316 1.09 9.66 -25.83
CA GLY A 316 -0.27 9.90 -26.28
C GLY A 316 -0.35 10.94 -27.40
N ASN A 317 -1.49 10.98 -28.09
CA ASN A 317 -1.74 11.90 -29.21
C ASN A 317 -1.67 13.38 -28.82
N GLU A 318 -1.93 13.69 -27.56
CA GLU A 318 -1.86 15.04 -26.99
C GLU A 318 -0.47 15.40 -26.42
N GLY A 319 0.55 14.55 -26.69
CA GLY A 319 1.90 14.76 -26.17
C GLY A 319 2.07 14.38 -24.68
N ILE A 320 1.04 13.81 -24.06
CA ILE A 320 1.08 13.35 -22.67
C ILE A 320 1.45 11.88 -22.66
N PRO A 321 2.57 11.49 -22.02
CA PRO A 321 2.95 10.10 -21.89
C PRO A 321 2.08 9.38 -20.86
N PHE A 322 1.83 8.09 -21.10
CA PHE A 322 1.14 7.21 -20.15
C PHE A 322 1.71 5.80 -20.17
N GLU A 323 1.55 5.10 -19.05
CA GLU A 323 1.95 3.70 -18.92
C GLU A 323 0.80 2.76 -19.30
N VAL A 324 1.11 1.68 -20.03
CA VAL A 324 0.17 0.59 -20.28
C VAL A 324 0.70 -0.68 -19.64
N GLN A 325 -0.11 -1.27 -18.77
CA GLN A 325 0.14 -2.55 -18.11
C GLN A 325 -0.75 -3.61 -18.73
N ILE A 326 -0.15 -4.66 -19.30
CA ILE A 326 -0.85 -5.72 -20.02
C ILE A 326 -0.62 -7.04 -19.29
N ARG A 327 -1.70 -7.77 -18.98
CA ARG A 327 -1.63 -9.01 -18.21
C ARG A 327 -2.84 -9.90 -18.44
N THR A 328 -2.73 -11.17 -18.11
CA THR A 328 -3.88 -12.08 -18.12
C THR A 328 -4.79 -11.83 -16.91
N THR A 329 -6.01 -12.40 -16.94
CA THR A 329 -6.94 -12.36 -15.81
C THR A 329 -6.32 -12.96 -14.55
N GLU A 330 -5.59 -14.07 -14.64
CA GLU A 330 -4.89 -14.69 -13.53
C GLU A 330 -3.79 -13.78 -12.96
N MET A 331 -2.94 -13.22 -13.81
CA MET A 331 -1.91 -12.26 -13.41
C MET A 331 -2.52 -11.00 -12.78
N HIS A 332 -3.72 -10.61 -13.23
CA HIS A 332 -4.45 -9.49 -12.68
C HIS A 332 -4.90 -9.76 -11.24
N GLU A 333 -5.48 -10.92 -10.99
CA GLU A 333 -5.90 -11.32 -9.65
C GLU A 333 -4.69 -11.42 -8.70
N ILE A 334 -3.60 -12.05 -9.13
CA ILE A 334 -2.36 -12.13 -8.34
C ILE A 334 -1.80 -10.73 -8.03
N ALA A 335 -1.82 -9.81 -9.00
CA ALA A 335 -1.28 -8.47 -8.81
C ALA A 335 -2.15 -7.57 -7.92
N GLU A 336 -3.47 -7.79 -7.84
CA GLU A 336 -4.37 -7.00 -6.97
C GLU A 336 -4.45 -7.55 -5.55
N TYR A 337 -4.58 -8.89 -5.43
CA TYR A 337 -4.87 -9.57 -4.17
C TYR A 337 -3.65 -10.31 -3.57
N GLY A 338 -2.57 -10.44 -4.34
CA GLY A 338 -1.34 -11.09 -3.88
C GLY A 338 -1.58 -12.52 -3.43
N VAL A 339 -1.07 -12.83 -2.23
CA VAL A 339 -1.22 -14.16 -1.60
C VAL A 339 -2.68 -14.56 -1.43
N ALA A 340 -3.58 -13.63 -1.21
CA ALA A 340 -5.00 -13.92 -1.04
C ALA A 340 -5.64 -14.50 -2.31
N ALA A 341 -5.15 -14.15 -3.52
CA ALA A 341 -5.62 -14.74 -4.77
C ALA A 341 -5.46 -16.27 -4.81
N HIS A 342 -4.42 -16.80 -4.17
CA HIS A 342 -4.20 -18.25 -4.10
C HIS A 342 -5.22 -18.99 -3.24
N TRP A 343 -5.89 -18.34 -2.28
CA TRP A 343 -6.95 -18.92 -1.47
C TRP A 343 -8.23 -19.14 -2.29
N LYS A 344 -8.54 -18.23 -3.21
CA LYS A 344 -9.69 -18.34 -4.12
C LYS A 344 -9.63 -19.60 -5.01
N TYR A 345 -8.45 -19.95 -5.51
CA TYR A 345 -8.26 -21.16 -6.33
C TYR A 345 -8.40 -22.46 -5.50
N LYS A 346 -8.09 -22.42 -4.21
CA LYS A 346 -8.18 -23.59 -3.33
C LYS A 346 -9.62 -24.02 -3.05
N GLN A 347 -10.55 -23.07 -2.97
CA GLN A 347 -11.98 -23.34 -2.78
C GLN A 347 -12.60 -24.01 -4.00
N ASN A 348 -12.07 -23.77 -5.20
CA ASN A 348 -12.57 -24.33 -6.47
C ASN A 348 -11.98 -25.71 -6.83
N GLY A 349 -11.25 -26.38 -5.92
CA GLY A 349 -10.79 -27.76 -6.09
C GLY A 349 -9.67 -28.02 -7.10
N GLN A 350 -9.04 -26.99 -7.68
CA GLN A 350 -8.03 -27.11 -8.75
C GLN A 350 -6.57 -26.89 -8.29
N GLY A 351 -6.21 -27.12 -7.06
CA GLY A 351 -4.90 -26.75 -6.53
C GLY A 351 -3.94 -27.90 -6.26
N ALA A 352 -2.81 -27.93 -6.96
CA ALA A 352 -1.63 -28.73 -6.60
C ALA A 352 -1.12 -28.45 -5.17
N GLY A 353 -0.51 -29.46 -4.54
CA GLY A 353 -0.15 -29.60 -3.13
C GLY A 353 0.30 -28.38 -2.35
N THR A 354 -0.01 -28.42 -1.08
CA THR A 354 0.15 -27.34 -0.07
C THR A 354 1.61 -26.92 0.15
N GLU A 355 2.59 -27.78 -0.15
CA GLU A 355 4.02 -27.59 0.16
C GLU A 355 4.72 -26.53 -0.71
N GLY A 356 4.38 -26.38 -1.99
CA GLY A 356 5.01 -25.41 -2.87
C GLY A 356 4.58 -23.95 -2.68
N ARG A 357 3.45 -23.72 -1.95
CA ARG A 357 2.81 -22.41 -1.85
C ARG A 357 3.38 -21.51 -0.75
N TYR A 358 3.91 -22.09 0.30
CA TYR A 358 4.59 -21.36 1.37
C TYR A 358 6.09 -21.31 1.19
N GLU A 359 6.61 -22.01 0.17
CA GLU A 359 8.06 -22.06 -0.07
C GLU A 359 8.65 -20.69 -0.37
N TRP A 360 7.92 -19.82 -1.08
CA TRP A 360 8.36 -18.46 -1.32
C TRP A 360 8.23 -17.57 -0.05
N VAL A 361 7.17 -17.73 0.76
CA VAL A 361 7.07 -17.07 2.08
C VAL A 361 8.20 -17.57 2.99
N ARG A 362 8.45 -18.88 2.96
CA ARG A 362 9.55 -19.48 3.69
C ARG A 362 10.91 -19.00 3.17
N ARG A 363 11.10 -18.87 1.87
CA ARG A 363 12.30 -18.27 1.27
C ARG A 363 12.47 -16.80 1.60
N LEU A 364 11.39 -16.02 1.71
CA LEU A 364 11.41 -14.64 2.23
C LEU A 364 11.88 -14.61 3.69
N LEU A 365 11.54 -15.63 4.48
CA LEU A 365 11.98 -15.77 5.87
C LEU A 365 13.42 -16.28 5.98
N GLU A 366 13.81 -17.26 5.16
CA GLU A 366 15.15 -17.89 5.16
C GLU A 366 16.21 -16.98 4.52
N ASN A 367 15.87 -16.16 3.54
CA ASN A 367 16.82 -15.21 2.93
C ASN A 367 17.18 -14.01 3.81
N GLN A 368 16.55 -13.83 4.98
CA GLN A 368 16.98 -12.83 5.96
C GLN A 368 18.30 -13.18 6.65
N GLU A 369 18.76 -14.44 6.60
CA GLU A 369 20.07 -14.81 7.18
C GLU A 369 21.26 -14.69 6.20
N GLY A 370 21.04 -14.47 4.92
CA GLY A 370 22.13 -14.53 3.93
C GLY A 370 22.14 -13.51 2.78
N ALA A 371 21.10 -12.71 2.60
CA ALA A 371 20.97 -11.83 1.42
C ALA A 371 20.81 -10.32 1.77
N ASP A 372 21.27 -9.91 2.94
CA ASP A 372 20.97 -8.61 3.55
C ASP A 372 21.63 -7.39 2.88
N ALA A 373 22.53 -7.56 1.93
CA ALA A 373 23.23 -6.39 1.37
C ALA A 373 22.75 -5.97 -0.03
N GLU A 374 22.43 -6.90 -0.93
CA GLU A 374 22.13 -6.56 -2.33
C GLU A 374 20.62 -6.37 -2.60
N LEU A 375 19.74 -7.13 -1.95
CA LEU A 375 18.29 -6.94 -2.05
C LEU A 375 17.81 -5.73 -1.23
N LEU A 376 18.46 -5.46 -0.09
CA LEU A 376 18.32 -4.21 0.65
C LEU A 376 18.87 -3.03 -0.16
N ALA A 377 19.91 -3.17 -0.98
CA ALA A 377 20.45 -2.07 -1.78
C ALA A 377 19.51 -1.66 -2.93
N GLU A 378 18.85 -2.57 -3.64
CA GLU A 378 17.81 -2.21 -4.61
C GLU A 378 16.53 -1.67 -3.95
N GLU A 379 16.21 -2.11 -2.72
CA GLU A 379 15.11 -1.56 -1.91
C GLU A 379 15.57 -0.39 -1.02
N THR A 380 16.83 -0.29 -0.62
CA THR A 380 17.40 0.85 0.14
C THR A 380 17.70 2.06 -0.74
N ASP A 381 17.82 1.93 -2.05
CA ASP A 381 17.58 3.07 -2.95
C ASP A 381 16.12 3.56 -2.87
N LEU A 382 15.20 2.70 -2.44
CA LEU A 382 13.85 3.06 -2.02
C LEU A 382 13.78 3.65 -0.59
N PHE A 383 14.65 3.25 0.34
CA PHE A 383 14.65 3.63 1.77
C PHE A 383 15.81 4.57 2.13
N GLY A 384 16.82 4.71 1.28
CA GLY A 384 17.98 5.57 1.53
C GLY A 384 17.64 7.06 1.65
N HIS A 385 16.46 7.48 1.21
CA HIS A 385 15.96 8.85 1.38
C HIS A 385 14.94 8.99 2.53
N ASP A 386 14.44 7.89 3.12
CA ASP A 386 13.49 7.93 4.24
C ASP A 386 14.16 8.26 5.59
N ARG A 387 15.50 8.29 5.66
CA ARG A 387 16.20 8.85 6.84
C ARG A 387 15.92 10.33 7.09
N ILE A 388 15.36 11.05 6.12
CA ILE A 388 14.99 12.48 6.29
C ILE A 388 13.68 12.61 7.09
N LEU A 389 12.80 11.60 7.10
CA LEU A 389 11.57 11.59 7.92
C LEU A 389 11.80 11.10 9.36
N ALA A 390 12.94 10.47 9.65
CA ALA A 390 13.31 9.97 10.98
C ALA A 390 14.03 10.99 11.87
N PHE A 391 14.32 12.19 11.37
CA PHE A 391 14.78 13.28 12.21
C PHE A 391 13.59 13.84 13.00
N GLY A 392 13.73 13.80 14.33
CA GLY A 392 12.73 14.12 15.33
C GLY A 392 11.99 15.46 15.11
N GLU A 393 10.95 15.65 15.90
CA GLU A 393 9.98 16.75 15.83
C GLU A 393 10.58 18.16 15.59
N GLU A 394 11.83 18.41 15.98
CA GLU A 394 12.54 19.67 15.74
C GLU A 394 12.95 19.91 14.29
N ALA A 395 13.18 18.87 13.48
CA ALA A 395 13.56 19.02 12.06
C ALA A 395 12.34 19.25 11.17
N VAL A 396 11.15 18.71 11.54
CA VAL A 396 9.90 18.92 10.78
C VAL A 396 9.36 20.33 11.00
N GLU A 397 9.48 20.89 12.20
CA GLU A 397 9.15 22.31 12.45
C GLU A 397 10.14 23.25 11.73
N GLY A 398 11.42 22.90 11.66
CA GLY A 398 12.43 23.65 10.91
C GLY A 398 12.20 23.63 9.39
N LEU A 399 11.75 22.51 8.82
CA LEU A 399 11.46 22.36 7.38
C LEU A 399 10.16 23.03 6.95
N SER A 400 9.13 23.04 7.80
CA SER A 400 7.88 23.76 7.51
C SER A 400 8.07 25.28 7.59
N ALA A 401 8.88 25.77 8.54
CA ALA A 401 9.28 27.16 8.63
C ALA A 401 10.17 27.57 7.43
N PHE A 402 11.09 26.70 7.00
CA PHE A 402 11.96 26.92 5.85
C PHE A 402 11.20 26.95 4.52
N ARG A 403 10.14 26.13 4.38
CA ARG A 403 9.25 26.15 3.21
C ARG A 403 8.41 27.43 3.12
N GLY A 404 7.90 27.91 4.25
CA GLY A 404 7.11 29.16 4.31
C GLY A 404 7.89 30.41 3.92
N GLU A 405 9.19 30.46 4.18
CA GLU A 405 10.06 31.61 3.82
C GLU A 405 10.60 31.52 2.37
N PHE A 406 10.73 30.33 1.79
CA PHE A 406 11.32 30.15 0.44
C PHE A 406 10.31 30.36 -0.70
N PHE A 407 9.02 30.11 -0.50
CA PHE A 407 7.98 30.33 -1.53
C PHE A 407 7.60 31.81 -1.73
N GLY A 408 8.11 32.73 -0.92
CA GLY A 408 7.96 34.16 -1.10
C GLY A 408 8.98 34.81 -2.03
N VAL A 409 9.93 34.08 -2.63
CA VAL A 409 11.08 34.63 -3.38
C VAL A 409 11.12 34.19 -4.85
N ASP A 410 9.96 33.92 -5.45
CA ASP A 410 9.85 33.59 -6.89
C ASP A 410 10.29 34.72 -7.85
N SER A 411 10.75 35.88 -7.33
CA SER A 411 11.17 36.99 -8.18
C SER A 411 12.69 37.18 -8.29
N LEU A 412 13.52 36.38 -7.63
CA LEU A 412 14.97 36.61 -7.56
C LEU A 412 15.83 35.66 -8.42
N PHE A 413 15.24 34.61 -9.01
CA PHE A 413 15.99 33.64 -9.83
C PHE A 413 15.81 33.75 -11.34
N ALA A 414 15.34 34.89 -11.83
CA ALA A 414 15.35 35.22 -13.27
C ALA A 414 16.65 35.96 -13.65
N GLN A 415 17.80 35.26 -13.65
CA GLN A 415 19.02 35.78 -14.29
C GLN A 415 19.96 34.63 -14.75
N PRO A 416 20.87 34.89 -15.74
CA PRO A 416 21.26 33.93 -16.74
C PRO A 416 22.44 33.03 -16.36
N ARG A 417 22.55 31.91 -17.08
CA ARG A 417 23.60 30.89 -17.04
C ARG A 417 25.00 31.50 -17.05
N GLY A 418 25.82 31.22 -16.01
CA GLY A 418 27.22 31.52 -16.03
C GLY A 418 27.99 31.62 -14.70
N VAL A 419 27.35 31.37 -13.57
CA VAL A 419 28.03 31.47 -12.25
C VAL A 419 28.46 30.06 -11.77
N SER A 420 29.74 29.95 -11.33
CA SER A 420 30.30 28.68 -10.88
C SER A 420 29.72 28.25 -9.52
N LEU A 421 29.61 26.95 -9.28
CA LEU A 421 29.19 26.37 -8.01
C LEU A 421 29.97 26.88 -6.78
N ARG A 422 31.18 27.42 -6.98
CA ARG A 422 32.02 27.96 -5.94
C ARG A 422 31.54 29.33 -5.47
N ASP A 423 31.03 30.16 -6.36
CA ASP A 423 30.54 31.51 -6.06
C ASP A 423 29.18 31.44 -5.37
N GLN A 424 28.32 30.49 -5.76
CA GLN A 424 27.04 30.23 -5.08
C GLN A 424 27.23 29.79 -3.61
N ARG A 425 28.28 29.02 -3.29
CA ARG A 425 28.59 28.59 -1.91
C ARG A 425 29.04 29.75 -1.00
N GLN A 426 29.63 30.76 -1.57
CA GLN A 426 30.10 31.92 -0.80
C GLN A 426 28.94 32.87 -0.45
N GLU A 427 27.99 33.05 -1.34
CA GLU A 427 26.75 33.80 -1.07
C GLU A 427 25.83 33.10 -0.05
N PHE A 428 25.75 31.76 -0.09
CA PHE A 428 24.97 30.99 0.85
C PHE A 428 25.42 31.12 2.32
N ARG A 429 26.74 31.31 2.54
CA ARG A 429 27.32 31.53 3.89
C ARG A 429 26.97 32.90 4.49
N HIS A 430 26.63 33.88 3.68
CA HIS A 430 26.26 35.22 4.13
C HIS A 430 24.77 35.41 4.39
N CYS A 431 23.92 34.50 3.95
CA CYS A 431 22.46 34.59 4.08
C CYS A 431 21.87 33.74 5.24
N LEU A 432 22.71 33.02 5.99
CA LEU A 432 22.23 32.21 7.12
C LEU A 432 21.96 33.10 8.36
N PRO A 433 20.79 33.01 8.98
CA PRO A 433 20.48 33.71 10.23
C PRO A 433 21.44 33.29 11.36
N ASP A 434 21.78 34.21 12.26
CA ASP A 434 22.72 34.04 13.40
C ASP A 434 22.32 32.93 14.43
N ARG A 435 21.28 32.18 14.20
CA ARG A 435 20.77 31.13 15.10
C ARG A 435 21.01 29.71 14.64
N VAL A 436 21.65 29.49 13.51
CA VAL A 436 22.01 28.13 13.06
C VAL A 436 23.33 27.71 13.69
N ASP A 437 23.33 26.60 14.43
CA ASP A 437 24.52 26.05 15.08
C ASP A 437 25.56 25.69 14.02
N ARG A 438 26.69 26.40 14.03
CA ARG A 438 27.80 26.24 13.08
C ARG A 438 28.46 24.86 13.14
N SER A 439 28.22 24.08 14.21
CA SER A 439 28.73 22.72 14.32
C SER A 439 28.03 21.76 13.36
N LEU A 440 26.74 21.97 13.07
CA LEU A 440 25.96 21.17 12.12
C LEU A 440 26.45 21.32 10.67
N VAL A 441 26.83 22.53 10.27
CA VAL A 441 27.31 22.78 8.91
C VAL A 441 28.69 22.11 8.66
N VAL A 442 29.53 22.02 9.68
CA VAL A 442 30.84 21.35 9.60
C VAL A 442 30.69 19.82 9.56
N GLU A 443 29.66 19.27 10.18
CA GLU A 443 29.41 17.83 10.20
C GLU A 443 28.87 17.35 8.85
N VAL A 444 27.97 18.09 8.24
CA VAL A 444 27.47 17.83 6.87
C VAL A 444 28.63 17.91 5.85
N GLU A 445 29.51 18.91 5.94
CA GLU A 445 30.71 19.03 5.06
C GLU A 445 31.72 17.89 5.29
N ARG A 446 31.80 17.29 6.47
CA ARG A 446 32.65 16.12 6.76
C ARG A 446 32.06 14.81 6.17
N GLU A 447 30.78 14.64 6.22
CA GLU A 447 30.11 13.46 5.67
C GLU A 447 30.14 13.46 4.13
N GLU A 448 29.93 14.62 3.48
CA GLU A 448 30.10 14.76 2.02
C GLU A 448 31.50 14.42 1.51
N ARG A 449 32.56 14.69 2.31
CA ARG A 449 33.95 14.30 1.96
C ARG A 449 34.25 12.81 2.16
N ARG A 450 33.39 12.06 2.83
CA ARG A 450 33.53 10.61 2.98
C ARG A 450 32.87 9.83 1.85
N ILE A 451 31.96 10.46 1.12
CA ILE A 451 31.16 9.85 0.05
C ILE A 451 31.75 10.14 -1.35
N LEU A 452 32.64 11.14 -1.45
CA LEU A 452 33.44 11.41 -2.64
C LEU A 452 34.88 10.82 -2.48
#